data_d45848a8170ce9dfc662ab648f93d9cc
#
_entry.id   d45848a8170ce9dfc662ab648f93d9cc
#
_cell.length_a   1.000
_cell.length_b   1.000
_cell.length_c   1.000
_cell.angle_alpha   90.00
_cell.angle_beta   90.00
_cell.angle_gamma   90.00
#
_symmetry.space_group_name_H-M   'P 1'
#
loop_
_entity.id
_entity.type
_entity.pdbx_description
1 polymer ?
#
loop_
_entity_poly.entity_id
_entity_poly.type
_entity_poly.pdbx_seq_one_letter_code
_entity_poly.pdbx_strand_id
1 'polypeptide(L)'
;MNSSIKDYITVTLNYWVFTFTDGALRIIVLLHFYKEGFSPFTIALLFLSYEFAGVFTNLIGGWLSTNYGIKRILGIGLVIQSLGLSCLSVVNTDWGAVIATVWILFCQGLCGVAKDFTKTASKSAIKLTSDKLEGFESKDSRLFRWVAWFTGSKNAMKGIGFLGGGLLLTVFGFQNSLWLMVFLIVLIFIYTMTQLPELFGKKKASRTIKSFFSKNKVVNNLALIRIFLFGARDVWFVVALPVFLYSSGWTFVQVSGLMAFWTIFYGFIQAVAPKIIPETELRGIGKRLRNWMLGL
;
A
#
# COMPACT_ATOMS: atom_id res chain seq x y z
N MET A 1 -24.31 -5.44 -16.05
CA MET A 1 -23.12 -5.82 -15.24
C MET A 1 -23.61 -6.09 -13.83
N ASN A 2 -23.31 -7.25 -13.24
CA ASN A 2 -23.76 -7.61 -11.90
C ASN A 2 -23.24 -6.55 -10.89
N SER A 3 -24.10 -6.05 -10.00
CA SER A 3 -23.78 -5.00 -9.03
C SER A 3 -22.51 -5.32 -8.23
N SER A 4 -22.31 -6.57 -7.86
CA SER A 4 -21.12 -7.03 -7.14
C SER A 4 -19.82 -6.88 -7.95
N ILE A 5 -19.86 -7.07 -9.27
CA ILE A 5 -18.69 -6.88 -10.15
C ILE A 5 -18.36 -5.39 -10.27
N LYS A 6 -19.38 -4.53 -10.36
CA LYS A 6 -19.19 -3.08 -10.40
C LYS A 6 -18.51 -2.57 -9.12
N ASP A 7 -18.97 -3.02 -7.97
CA ASP A 7 -18.39 -2.67 -6.67
C ASP A 7 -16.92 -3.11 -6.58
N TYR A 8 -16.63 -4.34 -7.05
CA TYR A 8 -15.24 -4.85 -7.09
C TYR A 8 -14.33 -4.00 -7.98
N ILE A 9 -14.78 -3.65 -9.19
CA ILE A 9 -14.01 -2.81 -10.11
C ILE A 9 -13.77 -1.43 -9.49
N THR A 10 -14.79 -0.82 -8.88
CA THR A 10 -14.67 0.49 -8.24
C THR A 10 -13.64 0.47 -7.11
N VAL A 11 -13.70 -0.53 -6.24
CA VAL A 11 -12.73 -0.67 -5.14
C VAL A 11 -11.32 -0.95 -5.66
N THR A 12 -11.20 -1.75 -6.72
CA THR A 12 -9.90 -2.07 -7.32
C THR A 12 -9.28 -0.84 -7.96
N LEU A 13 -10.05 -0.05 -8.74
CA LEU A 13 -9.58 1.20 -9.34
C LEU A 13 -9.17 2.22 -8.26
N ASN A 14 -9.98 2.38 -7.21
CA ASN A 14 -9.62 3.20 -6.07
C ASN A 14 -8.26 2.80 -5.50
N TYR A 15 -8.06 1.50 -5.26
CA TYR A 15 -6.84 1.01 -4.67
C TYR A 15 -5.64 1.10 -5.63
N TRP A 16 -5.85 0.98 -6.92
CA TRP A 16 -4.80 1.16 -7.94
C TRP A 16 -4.30 2.61 -7.97
N VAL A 17 -5.21 3.58 -8.06
CA VAL A 17 -4.82 5.00 -8.07
C VAL A 17 -4.15 5.38 -6.75
N PHE A 18 -4.70 4.92 -5.62
CA PHE A 18 -4.06 5.12 -4.32
C PHE A 18 -2.65 4.52 -4.30
N THR A 19 -2.48 3.29 -4.75
CA THR A 19 -1.19 2.58 -4.71
C THR A 19 -0.17 3.18 -5.67
N PHE A 20 -0.64 3.71 -6.82
CA PHE A 20 0.20 4.48 -7.73
C PHE A 20 0.78 5.72 -7.03
N THR A 21 -0.08 6.54 -6.41
CA THR A 21 0.37 7.75 -5.69
C THR A 21 1.23 7.42 -4.47
N ASP A 22 0.95 6.32 -3.77
CA ASP A 22 1.78 5.82 -2.67
C ASP A 22 3.18 5.40 -3.14
N GLY A 23 3.26 4.71 -4.28
CA GLY A 23 4.54 4.35 -4.90
C GLY A 23 5.32 5.59 -5.36
N ALA A 24 4.66 6.51 -6.07
CA ALA A 24 5.26 7.75 -6.53
C ALA A 24 5.79 8.60 -5.36
N LEU A 25 5.00 8.75 -4.30
CA LEU A 25 5.39 9.48 -3.10
C LEU A 25 6.69 8.97 -2.49
N ARG A 26 6.85 7.64 -2.41
CA ARG A 26 8.07 7.04 -1.83
C ARG A 26 9.33 7.42 -2.59
N ILE A 27 9.29 7.37 -3.92
CA ILE A 27 10.43 7.76 -4.78
C ILE A 27 10.66 9.26 -4.73
N ILE A 28 9.60 10.07 -4.81
CA ILE A 28 9.70 11.53 -4.77
C ILE A 28 10.33 12.00 -3.45
N VAL A 29 9.84 11.51 -2.31
CA VAL A 29 10.37 11.89 -0.99
C VAL A 29 11.83 11.44 -0.84
N LEU A 30 12.13 10.19 -1.18
CA LEU A 30 13.47 9.65 -1.04
C LEU A 30 14.49 10.43 -1.87
N LEU A 31 14.24 10.56 -3.17
CA LEU A 31 15.21 11.14 -4.10
C LEU A 31 15.30 12.67 -3.95
N HIS A 32 14.17 13.36 -3.68
CA HIS A 32 14.18 14.79 -3.46
C HIS A 32 14.97 15.16 -2.20
N PHE A 33 14.63 14.60 -1.04
CA PHE A 33 15.30 14.97 0.20
C PHE A 33 16.75 14.47 0.26
N TYR A 34 17.08 13.36 -0.41
CA TYR A 34 18.47 12.97 -0.57
C TYR A 34 19.26 13.98 -1.39
N LYS A 35 18.68 14.51 -2.47
CA LYS A 35 19.28 15.59 -3.28
C LYS A 35 19.44 16.88 -2.48
N GLU A 36 18.50 17.20 -1.58
CA GLU A 36 18.56 18.34 -0.66
C GLU A 36 19.56 18.17 0.49
N GLY A 37 20.32 17.07 0.52
CA GLY A 37 21.39 16.81 1.49
C GLY A 37 20.95 16.10 2.76
N PHE A 38 19.73 15.58 2.83
CA PHE A 38 19.32 14.75 3.98
C PHE A 38 20.09 13.43 3.99
N SER A 39 20.60 13.05 5.19
CA SER A 39 21.32 11.79 5.33
C SER A 39 20.44 10.58 5.03
N PRO A 40 21.00 9.46 4.53
CA PRO A 40 20.22 8.22 4.34
C PRO A 40 19.53 7.75 5.61
N PHE A 41 20.12 7.99 6.78
CA PHE A 41 19.52 7.67 8.08
C PHE A 41 18.29 8.53 8.36
N THR A 42 18.35 9.84 8.11
CA THR A 42 17.20 10.74 8.26
C THR A 42 16.06 10.31 7.35
N ILE A 43 16.36 9.98 6.10
CA ILE A 43 15.36 9.49 5.14
C ILE A 43 14.72 8.19 5.63
N ALA A 44 15.51 7.26 6.17
CA ALA A 44 14.97 6.04 6.77
C ALA A 44 14.00 6.32 7.93
N LEU A 45 14.29 7.33 8.77
CA LEU A 45 13.37 7.79 9.82
C LEU A 45 12.07 8.37 9.25
N LEU A 46 12.11 9.10 8.13
CA LEU A 46 10.91 9.60 7.47
C LEU A 46 9.97 8.43 7.06
N PHE A 47 10.51 7.34 6.55
CA PHE A 47 9.73 6.15 6.24
C PHE A 47 9.29 5.35 7.47
N LEU A 48 10.06 5.41 8.55
CA LEU A 48 9.69 4.78 9.82
C LEU A 48 8.39 5.38 10.37
N SER A 49 8.20 6.71 10.34
CA SER A 49 6.96 7.37 10.77
C SER A 49 5.75 6.91 9.95
N TYR A 50 5.94 6.78 8.63
CA TYR A 50 4.94 6.27 7.69
C TYR A 50 4.49 4.84 8.04
N GLU A 51 5.44 3.92 8.28
CA GLU A 51 5.12 2.54 8.63
C GLU A 51 4.58 2.39 10.06
N PHE A 52 5.11 3.17 11.01
CA PHE A 52 4.69 3.16 12.40
C PHE A 52 3.23 3.61 12.55
N ALA A 53 2.85 4.72 11.92
CA ALA A 53 1.45 5.16 11.87
C ALA A 53 0.53 4.06 11.30
N GLY A 54 1.01 3.32 10.31
CA GLY A 54 0.29 2.19 9.71
C GLY A 54 0.03 1.04 10.68
N VAL A 55 0.93 0.74 11.62
CA VAL A 55 0.73 -0.34 12.60
C VAL A 55 -0.53 -0.09 13.43
N PHE A 56 -0.69 1.11 13.99
CA PHE A 56 -1.86 1.49 14.78
C PHE A 56 -3.13 1.51 13.92
N THR A 57 -3.04 2.09 12.74
CA THR A 57 -4.19 2.21 11.83
C THR A 57 -4.68 0.84 11.35
N ASN A 58 -3.78 -0.10 11.12
CA ASN A 58 -4.14 -1.45 10.66
C ASN A 58 -4.93 -2.22 11.74
N LEU A 59 -4.61 -2.02 13.02
CA LEU A 59 -5.36 -2.59 14.14
C LEU A 59 -6.81 -2.05 14.17
N ILE A 60 -6.97 -0.75 13.98
CA ILE A 60 -8.27 -0.08 14.09
C ILE A 60 -9.08 -0.15 12.79
N GLY A 61 -8.42 -0.15 11.63
CA GLY A 61 -9.05 -0.02 10.31
C GLY A 61 -10.04 -1.13 9.98
N GLY A 62 -9.76 -2.37 10.39
CA GLY A 62 -10.68 -3.49 10.20
C GLY A 62 -11.97 -3.35 11.01
N TRP A 63 -11.88 -2.88 12.24
CA TRP A 63 -13.00 -2.58 13.09
C TRP A 63 -13.82 -1.41 12.55
N LEU A 64 -13.16 -0.32 12.18
CA LEU A 64 -13.81 0.85 11.57
C LEU A 64 -14.56 0.47 10.29
N SER A 65 -13.94 -0.31 9.38
CA SER A 65 -14.58 -0.75 8.13
C SER A 65 -15.85 -1.56 8.38
N THR A 66 -15.86 -2.38 9.44
CA THR A 66 -17.02 -3.22 9.80
C THR A 66 -18.16 -2.39 10.38
N ASN A 67 -17.85 -1.38 11.20
CA ASN A 67 -18.84 -0.59 11.94
C ASN A 67 -19.38 0.60 11.12
N TYR A 68 -18.50 1.30 10.40
CA TYR A 68 -18.86 2.52 9.65
C TYR A 68 -19.11 2.27 8.16
N GLY A 69 -18.74 1.10 7.66
CA GLY A 69 -18.85 0.73 6.26
C GLY A 69 -17.58 1.03 5.46
N ILE A 70 -17.38 0.22 4.42
CA ILE A 70 -16.15 0.24 3.60
C ILE A 70 -16.04 1.55 2.80
N LYS A 71 -17.16 2.04 2.23
CA LYS A 71 -17.20 3.30 1.46
C LYS A 71 -16.64 4.47 2.27
N ARG A 72 -17.10 4.63 3.51
CA ARG A 72 -16.65 5.73 4.38
C ARG A 72 -15.17 5.63 4.71
N ILE A 73 -14.67 4.44 5.01
CA ILE A 73 -13.25 4.25 5.37
C ILE A 73 -12.34 4.47 4.16
N LEU A 74 -12.76 4.04 2.95
CA LEU A 74 -12.05 4.40 1.71
C LEU A 74 -12.02 5.91 1.51
N GLY A 75 -13.14 6.59 1.68
CA GLY A 75 -13.23 8.05 1.56
C GLY A 75 -12.32 8.77 2.56
N ILE A 76 -12.34 8.38 3.83
CA ILE A 76 -11.45 8.92 4.87
C ILE A 76 -9.98 8.71 4.49
N GLY A 77 -9.61 7.52 4.01
CA GLY A 77 -8.25 7.23 3.56
C GLY A 77 -7.81 8.16 2.43
N LEU A 78 -8.65 8.40 1.43
CA LEU A 78 -8.34 9.30 0.32
C LEU A 78 -8.22 10.77 0.75
N VAL A 79 -9.10 11.24 1.66
CA VAL A 79 -9.02 12.61 2.22
C VAL A 79 -7.73 12.79 3.01
N ILE A 80 -7.37 11.85 3.89
CA ILE A 80 -6.12 11.92 4.65
C ILE A 80 -4.91 11.88 3.71
N GLN A 81 -4.93 11.08 2.63
CA GLN A 81 -3.86 11.06 1.63
C GLN A 81 -3.73 12.43 0.94
N SER A 82 -4.84 13.03 0.52
CA SER A 82 -4.83 14.37 -0.09
C SER A 82 -4.27 15.42 0.86
N LEU A 83 -4.68 15.39 2.14
CA LEU A 83 -4.16 16.29 3.16
C LEU A 83 -2.65 16.07 3.38
N GLY A 84 -2.20 14.82 3.51
CA GLY A 84 -0.79 14.50 3.68
C GLY A 84 0.09 14.99 2.53
N LEU A 85 -0.36 14.79 1.27
CA LEU A 85 0.34 15.27 0.07
C LEU A 85 0.34 16.81 -0.01
N SER A 86 -0.80 17.46 0.28
CA SER A 86 -0.90 18.94 0.28
C SER A 86 -0.03 19.55 1.37
N CYS A 87 -0.04 19.00 2.58
CA CYS A 87 0.84 19.45 3.66
C CYS A 87 2.33 19.25 3.30
N LEU A 88 2.66 18.16 2.62
CA LEU A 88 4.03 17.91 2.20
C LEU A 88 4.48 18.86 1.10
N SER A 89 3.58 19.34 0.23
CA SER A 89 3.92 20.27 -0.86
C SER A 89 4.35 21.66 -0.38
N VAL A 90 3.99 22.03 0.84
CA VAL A 90 4.36 23.35 1.42
C VAL A 90 5.64 23.30 2.25
N VAL A 91 6.31 22.13 2.32
CA VAL A 91 7.59 22.05 3.03
C VAL A 91 8.61 22.98 2.40
N ASN A 92 9.29 23.74 3.25
CA ASN A 92 10.39 24.61 2.85
C ASN A 92 11.64 24.25 3.65
N THR A 93 12.73 23.98 2.97
CA THR A 93 14.04 23.67 3.59
C THR A 93 14.62 24.87 4.36
N ASP A 94 14.18 26.10 4.03
CA ASP A 94 14.58 27.32 4.74
C ASP A 94 14.07 27.40 6.19
N TRP A 95 13.08 26.56 6.57
CA TRP A 95 12.62 26.48 7.96
C TRP A 95 13.66 25.92 8.94
N GLY A 96 14.81 25.48 8.44
CA GLY A 96 15.82 24.76 9.19
C GLY A 96 15.57 23.24 9.23
N ALA A 97 16.65 22.49 9.27
CA ALA A 97 16.62 21.03 9.10
C ALA A 97 15.69 20.30 10.11
N VAL A 98 15.64 20.77 11.37
CA VAL A 98 14.82 20.12 12.40
C VAL A 98 13.33 20.33 12.13
N ILE A 99 12.89 21.56 11.86
CA ILE A 99 11.47 21.87 11.63
C ILE A 99 11.01 21.19 10.35
N ALA A 100 11.78 21.25 9.27
CA ALA A 100 11.48 20.57 8.02
C ALA A 100 11.34 19.05 8.24
N THR A 101 12.27 18.42 8.98
CA THR A 101 12.21 16.99 9.28
C THR A 101 10.95 16.63 10.07
N VAL A 102 10.60 17.37 11.13
CA VAL A 102 9.40 17.13 11.93
C VAL A 102 8.14 17.27 11.08
N TRP A 103 8.08 18.29 10.23
CA TRP A 103 6.95 18.50 9.31
C TRP A 103 6.79 17.32 8.33
N ILE A 104 7.89 16.89 7.71
CA ILE A 104 7.87 15.74 6.79
C ILE A 104 7.44 14.46 7.52
N LEU A 105 7.96 14.21 8.75
CA LEU A 105 7.54 13.08 9.59
C LEU A 105 6.03 13.08 9.84
N PHE A 106 5.45 14.23 10.14
CA PHE A 106 4.01 14.39 10.32
C PHE A 106 3.23 14.07 9.04
N CYS A 107 3.63 14.66 7.90
CA CYS A 107 3.00 14.40 6.61
C CYS A 107 3.10 12.92 6.19
N GLN A 108 4.26 12.30 6.39
CA GLN A 108 4.47 10.88 6.13
C GLN A 108 3.61 10.00 7.04
N GLY A 109 3.46 10.38 8.30
CA GLY A 109 2.55 9.73 9.25
C GLY A 109 1.10 9.74 8.74
N LEU A 110 0.60 10.89 8.27
CA LEU A 110 -0.73 10.99 7.67
C LEU A 110 -0.88 10.07 6.45
N CYS A 111 0.10 10.06 5.53
CA CYS A 111 0.07 9.16 4.37
C CYS A 111 0.11 7.68 4.78
N GLY A 112 0.83 7.33 5.86
CA GLY A 112 0.85 5.99 6.44
C GLY A 112 -0.53 5.55 6.98
N VAL A 113 -1.23 6.44 7.70
CA VAL A 113 -2.62 6.23 8.14
C VAL A 113 -3.54 5.99 6.95
N ALA A 114 -3.47 6.87 5.94
CA ALA A 114 -4.27 6.77 4.72
C ALA A 114 -4.07 5.43 4.00
N LYS A 115 -2.81 4.98 3.89
CA LYS A 115 -2.44 3.69 3.28
C LYS A 115 -3.14 2.52 3.95
N ASP A 116 -3.09 2.45 5.27
CA ASP A 116 -3.62 1.28 5.95
C ASP A 116 -5.15 1.30 6.06
N PHE A 117 -5.79 2.45 6.12
CA PHE A 117 -7.25 2.56 5.95
C PHE A 117 -7.69 2.06 4.58
N THR A 118 -7.11 2.58 3.51
CA THR A 118 -7.44 2.20 2.13
C THR A 118 -7.17 0.72 1.89
N LYS A 119 -6.03 0.20 2.33
CA LYS A 119 -5.63 -1.21 2.20
C LYS A 119 -6.60 -2.15 2.94
N THR A 120 -6.96 -1.82 4.19
CA THR A 120 -7.81 -2.67 5.01
C THR A 120 -9.25 -2.66 4.49
N ALA A 121 -9.77 -1.49 4.12
CA ALA A 121 -11.09 -1.35 3.54
C ALA A 121 -11.20 -2.08 2.19
N SER A 122 -10.21 -1.94 1.30
CA SER A 122 -10.19 -2.62 0.00
C SER A 122 -10.14 -4.14 0.14
N LYS A 123 -9.31 -4.68 1.04
CA LYS A 123 -9.28 -6.13 1.30
C LYS A 123 -10.60 -6.66 1.86
N SER A 124 -11.24 -5.90 2.74
CA SER A 124 -12.55 -6.24 3.29
C SER A 124 -13.63 -6.24 2.20
N ALA A 125 -13.58 -5.29 1.27
CA ALA A 125 -14.48 -5.21 0.12
C ALA A 125 -14.36 -6.42 -0.80
N ILE A 126 -13.13 -6.83 -1.12
CA ILE A 126 -12.89 -7.98 -1.99
C ILE A 126 -13.42 -9.26 -1.38
N LYS A 127 -13.18 -9.47 -0.08
CA LYS A 127 -13.74 -10.62 0.62
C LYS A 127 -15.27 -10.63 0.56
N LEU A 128 -15.91 -9.47 0.81
CA LEU A 128 -17.36 -9.32 0.77
C LEU A 128 -17.93 -9.60 -0.63
N THR A 129 -17.25 -9.11 -1.66
CA THR A 129 -17.69 -9.27 -3.06
C THR A 129 -17.47 -10.70 -3.55
N SER A 130 -16.35 -11.33 -3.19
CA SER A 130 -16.08 -12.74 -3.48
C SER A 130 -17.12 -13.68 -2.86
N ASP A 131 -17.60 -13.36 -1.66
CA ASP A 131 -18.63 -14.14 -0.96
C ASP A 131 -20.03 -14.06 -1.65
N LYS A 132 -20.29 -13.00 -2.42
CA LYS A 132 -21.57 -12.78 -3.12
C LYS A 132 -21.61 -13.38 -4.53
N LEU A 133 -20.46 -13.76 -5.10
CA LEU A 133 -20.38 -14.35 -6.42
C LEU A 133 -20.59 -15.86 -6.31
N GLU A 134 -21.65 -16.37 -6.95
CA GLU A 134 -21.92 -17.80 -7.09
C GLU A 134 -21.08 -18.38 -8.23
N GLY A 135 -20.63 -19.64 -8.07
CA GLY A 135 -19.86 -20.35 -9.09
C GLY A 135 -19.58 -21.79 -8.66
N PHE A 136 -19.17 -22.64 -9.61
CA PHE A 136 -18.89 -24.07 -9.43
C PHE A 136 -17.62 -24.36 -8.60
N GLU A 137 -16.79 -23.33 -8.31
CA GLU A 137 -15.57 -23.50 -7.52
C GLU A 137 -15.83 -23.42 -6.02
N SER A 138 -14.96 -24.06 -5.23
CA SER A 138 -14.98 -23.91 -3.78
C SER A 138 -14.81 -22.43 -3.39
N LYS A 139 -15.46 -22.02 -2.30
CA LYS A 139 -15.41 -20.63 -1.82
C LYS A 139 -13.97 -20.20 -1.52
N ASP A 140 -13.16 -21.11 -1.00
CA ASP A 140 -11.76 -20.82 -0.62
C ASP A 140 -10.85 -20.67 -1.84
N SER A 141 -10.97 -21.51 -2.87
CA SER A 141 -10.24 -21.41 -4.14
C SER A 141 -10.54 -20.10 -4.85
N ARG A 142 -11.83 -19.73 -4.91
CA ARG A 142 -12.26 -18.46 -5.52
C ARG A 142 -11.69 -17.26 -4.77
N LEU A 143 -11.82 -17.24 -3.45
CA LEU A 143 -11.27 -16.17 -2.61
C LEU A 143 -9.75 -16.04 -2.81
N PHE A 144 -9.03 -17.17 -2.80
CA PHE A 144 -7.58 -17.20 -3.00
C PHE A 144 -7.19 -16.57 -4.35
N ARG A 145 -7.87 -16.94 -5.43
CA ARG A 145 -7.62 -16.41 -6.78
C ARG A 145 -7.90 -14.91 -6.89
N TRP A 146 -9.01 -14.43 -6.33
CA TRP A 146 -9.35 -13.01 -6.33
C TRP A 146 -8.36 -12.17 -5.50
N VAL A 147 -7.97 -12.66 -4.34
CA VAL A 147 -6.98 -12.00 -3.48
C VAL A 147 -5.59 -12.00 -4.12
N ALA A 148 -5.18 -13.09 -4.77
CA ALA A 148 -3.90 -13.16 -5.48
C ALA A 148 -3.84 -12.18 -6.65
N TRP A 149 -4.89 -12.14 -7.49
CA TRP A 149 -4.99 -11.20 -8.59
C TRP A 149 -5.00 -9.74 -8.11
N PHE A 150 -5.79 -9.43 -7.10
CA PHE A 150 -5.83 -8.10 -6.49
C PHE A 150 -4.47 -7.70 -5.92
N THR A 151 -3.79 -8.59 -5.21
CA THR A 151 -2.50 -8.30 -4.59
C THR A 151 -1.41 -8.14 -5.64
N GLY A 152 -1.41 -8.99 -6.66
CA GLY A 152 -0.48 -8.91 -7.78
C GLY A 152 -0.66 -7.61 -8.58
N SER A 153 -1.89 -7.29 -8.99
CA SER A 153 -2.20 -6.05 -9.71
C SER A 153 -1.85 -4.79 -8.91
N LYS A 154 -2.13 -4.80 -7.60
CA LYS A 154 -1.71 -3.73 -6.69
C LYS A 154 -0.19 -3.53 -6.69
N ASN A 155 0.60 -4.60 -6.63
CA ASN A 155 2.05 -4.49 -6.64
C ASN A 155 2.57 -4.00 -7.99
N ALA A 156 1.96 -4.43 -9.10
CA ALA A 156 2.24 -3.87 -10.42
C ALA A 156 1.97 -2.35 -10.47
N MET A 157 0.82 -1.92 -9.97
CA MET A 157 0.48 -0.48 -9.89
C MET A 157 1.44 0.31 -9.00
N LYS A 158 1.93 -0.29 -7.91
CA LYS A 158 2.96 0.32 -7.07
C LYS A 158 4.28 0.50 -7.83
N GLY A 159 4.68 -0.49 -8.62
CA GLY A 159 5.84 -0.39 -9.49
C GLY A 159 5.68 0.71 -10.54
N ILE A 160 4.53 0.78 -11.21
CA ILE A 160 4.20 1.89 -12.12
C ILE A 160 4.28 3.23 -11.38
N GLY A 161 3.83 3.28 -10.12
CA GLY A 161 3.97 4.45 -9.25
C GLY A 161 5.43 4.83 -9.00
N PHE A 162 6.33 3.87 -8.77
CA PHE A 162 7.76 4.16 -8.63
C PHE A 162 8.33 4.85 -9.88
N LEU A 163 8.10 4.28 -11.06
CA LEU A 163 8.52 4.90 -12.33
C LEU A 163 7.88 6.27 -12.52
N GLY A 164 6.56 6.35 -12.31
CA GLY A 164 5.81 7.60 -12.38
C GLY A 164 6.36 8.67 -11.45
N GLY A 165 6.73 8.31 -10.21
CA GLY A 165 7.34 9.22 -9.24
C GLY A 165 8.68 9.78 -9.73
N GLY A 166 9.55 8.95 -10.30
CA GLY A 166 10.81 9.40 -10.89
C GLY A 166 10.61 10.33 -12.08
N LEU A 167 9.67 10.01 -12.96
CA LEU A 167 9.31 10.85 -14.11
C LEU A 167 8.70 12.18 -13.66
N LEU A 168 7.73 12.14 -12.74
CA LEU A 168 7.09 13.34 -12.22
C LEU A 168 8.11 14.27 -11.56
N LEU A 169 8.99 13.74 -10.73
CA LEU A 169 10.02 14.53 -10.07
C LEU A 169 10.98 15.17 -11.08
N THR A 170 11.31 14.47 -12.17
CA THR A 170 12.21 14.97 -13.21
C THR A 170 11.56 16.08 -14.05
N VAL A 171 10.28 15.91 -14.41
CA VAL A 171 9.59 16.82 -15.35
C VAL A 171 8.95 18.01 -14.64
N PHE A 172 8.27 17.78 -13.52
CA PHE A 172 7.45 18.79 -12.83
C PHE A 172 8.08 19.29 -11.53
N GLY A 173 9.14 18.66 -11.04
CA GLY A 173 9.73 18.96 -9.74
C GLY A 173 8.87 18.45 -8.58
N PHE A 174 9.28 18.79 -7.35
CA PHE A 174 8.70 18.25 -6.13
C PHE A 174 7.24 18.69 -5.91
N GLN A 175 7.00 19.99 -5.83
CA GLN A 175 5.69 20.56 -5.49
C GLN A 175 4.61 20.20 -6.51
N ASN A 176 4.87 20.40 -7.80
CA ASN A 176 3.86 20.16 -8.84
C ASN A 176 3.54 18.68 -8.96
N SER A 177 4.51 17.79 -8.71
CA SER A 177 4.27 16.35 -8.65
C SER A 177 3.30 15.97 -7.53
N LEU A 178 3.43 16.58 -6.36
CA LEU A 178 2.52 16.36 -5.23
C LEU A 178 1.11 16.87 -5.55
N TRP A 179 0.98 18.07 -6.13
CA TRP A 179 -0.33 18.60 -6.53
C TRP A 179 -1.01 17.77 -7.61
N LEU A 180 -0.26 17.24 -8.57
CA LEU A 180 -0.81 16.31 -9.56
C LEU A 180 -1.33 15.03 -8.91
N MET A 181 -0.62 14.50 -7.92
CA MET A 181 -1.09 13.34 -7.17
C MET A 181 -2.33 13.65 -6.33
N VAL A 182 -2.42 14.85 -5.72
CA VAL A 182 -3.64 15.32 -5.03
C VAL A 182 -4.81 15.34 -6.00
N PHE A 183 -4.63 15.89 -7.19
CA PHE A 183 -5.64 15.92 -8.22
C PHE A 183 -6.16 14.51 -8.58
N LEU A 184 -5.26 13.54 -8.80
CA LEU A 184 -5.63 12.16 -9.07
C LEU A 184 -6.42 11.51 -7.91
N ILE A 185 -6.01 11.79 -6.66
CA ILE A 185 -6.71 11.29 -5.47
C ILE A 185 -8.11 11.90 -5.34
N VAL A 186 -8.26 13.18 -5.63
CA VAL A 186 -9.58 13.85 -5.62
C VAL A 186 -10.50 13.28 -6.69
N LEU A 187 -10.00 13.05 -7.90
CA LEU A 187 -10.79 12.41 -8.97
C LEU A 187 -11.30 11.02 -8.57
N ILE A 188 -10.42 10.17 -8.04
CA ILE A 188 -10.83 8.82 -7.62
C ILE A 188 -11.72 8.86 -6.37
N PHE A 189 -11.56 9.85 -5.50
CA PHE A 189 -12.46 10.08 -4.37
C PHE A 189 -13.89 10.35 -4.85
N ILE A 190 -14.06 11.31 -5.76
CA ILE A 190 -15.38 11.65 -6.33
C ILE A 190 -15.97 10.41 -7.01
N TYR A 191 -15.21 9.71 -7.84
CA TYR A 191 -15.67 8.50 -8.50
C TYR A 191 -16.12 7.43 -7.48
N THR A 192 -15.32 7.18 -6.46
CA THR A 192 -15.64 6.16 -5.43
C THR A 192 -16.91 6.54 -4.64
N MET A 193 -17.05 7.82 -4.28
CA MET A 193 -18.21 8.30 -3.52
C MET A 193 -19.52 8.25 -4.35
N THR A 194 -19.44 8.39 -5.66
CA THR A 194 -20.61 8.31 -6.54
C THR A 194 -21.00 6.87 -6.90
N GLN A 195 -20.03 5.94 -7.01
CA GLN A 195 -20.29 4.59 -7.49
C GLN A 195 -20.60 3.57 -6.39
N LEU A 196 -20.03 3.72 -5.18
CA LEU A 196 -20.27 2.76 -4.10
C LEU A 196 -21.56 3.07 -3.32
N PRO A 197 -22.36 2.05 -2.95
CA PRO A 197 -23.53 2.23 -2.08
C PRO A 197 -23.14 2.73 -0.67
N GLU A 198 -24.02 3.53 -0.04
CA GLU A 198 -23.76 4.12 1.28
C GLU A 198 -23.45 3.10 2.38
N LEU A 199 -24.16 1.98 2.39
CA LEU A 199 -24.03 0.94 3.41
C LEU A 199 -23.08 -0.19 2.99
N PHE A 200 -22.26 0.01 1.94
CA PHE A 200 -21.36 -1.01 1.45
C PHE A 200 -20.42 -1.51 2.55
N GLY A 201 -20.54 -2.80 2.88
CA GLY A 201 -19.73 -3.49 3.87
C GLY A 201 -20.06 -3.25 5.34
N LYS A 202 -21.08 -2.45 5.67
CA LYS A 202 -21.55 -2.27 7.05
C LYS A 202 -22.24 -3.54 7.54
N LYS A 203 -21.81 -4.07 8.70
CA LYS A 203 -22.45 -5.22 9.35
C LYS A 203 -23.41 -4.74 10.44
N LYS A 204 -24.56 -5.47 10.62
CA LYS A 204 -25.57 -5.15 11.66
C LYS A 204 -25.05 -5.35 13.09
N ALA A 205 -24.08 -6.25 13.30
CA ALA A 205 -23.49 -6.49 14.62
C ALA A 205 -22.13 -5.79 14.73
N SER A 206 -21.98 -4.89 15.70
CA SER A 206 -20.71 -4.24 15.99
C SER A 206 -19.73 -5.24 16.64
N ARG A 207 -18.50 -5.28 16.17
CA ARG A 207 -17.44 -6.05 16.84
C ARG A 207 -16.86 -5.23 17.98
N THR A 208 -16.66 -5.88 19.12
CA THR A 208 -16.02 -5.25 20.28
C THR A 208 -14.51 -5.11 20.04
N ILE A 209 -13.91 -4.03 20.53
CA ILE A 209 -12.47 -3.74 20.44
C ILE A 209 -11.60 -4.89 21.00
N LYS A 210 -12.08 -5.61 22.01
CA LYS A 210 -11.37 -6.77 22.59
C LYS A 210 -11.07 -7.92 21.63
N SER A 211 -11.63 -7.92 20.41
CA SER A 211 -11.38 -8.97 19.40
C SER A 211 -10.17 -8.70 18.49
N PHE A 212 -9.36 -7.67 18.72
CA PHE A 212 -8.20 -7.32 17.89
C PHE A 212 -7.06 -8.33 17.98
N PHE A 213 -6.81 -8.82 19.18
CA PHE A 213 -5.75 -9.82 19.38
C PHE A 213 -6.30 -11.21 19.17
N SER A 214 -5.63 -11.98 18.31
CA SER A 214 -6.00 -13.37 18.11
C SER A 214 -5.67 -14.19 19.37
N LYS A 215 -6.62 -15.04 19.79
CA LYS A 215 -6.36 -16.05 20.83
C LYS A 215 -5.46 -17.18 20.33
N ASN A 216 -5.22 -17.27 19.03
CA ASN A 216 -4.41 -18.30 18.42
C ASN A 216 -2.94 -17.90 18.36
N LYS A 217 -2.08 -18.63 19.07
CA LYS A 217 -0.62 -18.41 19.11
C LYS A 217 0.03 -18.50 17.73
N VAL A 218 -0.47 -19.37 16.84
CA VAL A 218 0.07 -19.49 15.47
C VAL A 218 -0.13 -18.20 14.66
N VAL A 219 -1.29 -17.55 14.80
CA VAL A 219 -1.57 -16.27 14.14
C VAL A 219 -0.65 -15.16 14.66
N ASN A 220 -0.43 -15.12 15.97
CA ASN A 220 0.44 -14.12 16.60
C ASN A 220 1.91 -14.32 16.19
N ASN A 221 2.39 -15.57 16.17
CA ASN A 221 3.75 -15.89 15.70
C ASN A 221 3.94 -15.54 14.22
N LEU A 222 2.94 -15.83 13.38
CA LEU A 222 2.98 -15.45 11.96
C LEU A 222 3.02 -13.92 11.80
N ALA A 223 2.26 -13.17 12.60
CA ALA A 223 2.30 -11.71 12.58
C ALA A 223 3.69 -11.18 12.97
N LEU A 224 4.31 -11.74 13.99
CA LEU A 224 5.66 -11.38 14.43
C LEU A 224 6.72 -11.64 13.34
N ILE A 225 6.73 -12.84 12.77
CA ILE A 225 7.64 -13.22 11.66
C ILE A 225 7.49 -12.23 10.48
N ARG A 226 6.25 -11.86 10.14
CA ARG A 226 5.99 -10.91 9.05
C ARG A 226 6.52 -9.51 9.33
N ILE A 227 6.47 -9.03 10.57
CA ILE A 227 7.03 -7.72 10.95
C ILE A 227 8.53 -7.69 10.65
N PHE A 228 9.29 -8.69 11.12
CA PHE A 228 10.73 -8.75 10.87
C PHE A 228 11.08 -8.94 9.39
N LEU A 229 10.39 -9.86 8.70
CA LEU A 229 10.65 -10.13 7.28
C LEU A 229 10.38 -8.90 6.39
N PHE A 230 9.24 -8.22 6.61
CA PHE A 230 8.91 -7.04 5.83
C PHE A 230 9.76 -5.83 6.23
N GLY A 231 10.09 -5.68 7.52
CA GLY A 231 10.98 -4.62 7.98
C GLY A 231 12.37 -4.75 7.35
N ALA A 232 12.96 -5.93 7.36
CA ALA A 232 14.25 -6.17 6.72
C ALA A 232 14.23 -5.87 5.21
N ARG A 233 13.19 -6.36 4.50
CA ARG A 233 13.03 -6.06 3.06
C ARG A 233 12.95 -4.56 2.81
N ASP A 234 12.15 -3.83 3.58
CA ASP A 234 11.89 -2.42 3.32
C ASP A 234 13.10 -1.54 3.59
N VAL A 235 13.93 -1.87 4.58
CA VAL A 235 15.21 -1.17 4.83
C VAL A 235 16.14 -1.28 3.61
N TRP A 236 16.30 -2.47 3.06
CA TRP A 236 17.21 -2.68 1.92
C TRP A 236 16.60 -2.19 0.61
N PHE A 237 15.39 -2.60 0.29
CA PHE A 237 14.79 -2.35 -1.01
C PHE A 237 14.25 -0.93 -1.17
N VAL A 238 13.63 -0.36 -0.12
CA VAL A 238 12.96 0.95 -0.24
C VAL A 238 13.91 2.11 0.04
N VAL A 239 14.96 1.93 0.85
CA VAL A 239 15.88 3.00 1.24
C VAL A 239 17.30 2.75 0.73
N ALA A 240 17.95 1.66 1.16
CA ALA A 240 19.37 1.47 0.89
C ALA A 240 19.68 1.34 -0.61
N LEU A 241 18.93 0.52 -1.34
CA LEU A 241 19.19 0.29 -2.77
C LEU A 241 19.01 1.56 -3.61
N PRO A 242 17.89 2.32 -3.53
CA PRO A 242 17.75 3.55 -4.32
C PRO A 242 18.79 4.61 -3.98
N VAL A 243 19.14 4.77 -2.70
CA VAL A 243 20.17 5.73 -2.28
C VAL A 243 21.52 5.34 -2.86
N PHE A 244 21.89 4.05 -2.76
CA PHE A 244 23.14 3.52 -3.33
C PHE A 244 23.23 3.75 -4.84
N LEU A 245 22.18 3.40 -5.58
CA LEU A 245 22.14 3.59 -7.04
C LEU A 245 22.27 5.07 -7.43
N TYR A 246 21.53 5.94 -6.75
CA TYR A 246 21.60 7.37 -7.00
C TYR A 246 22.98 7.96 -6.66
N SER A 247 23.60 7.55 -5.54
CA SER A 247 24.94 7.96 -5.17
C SER A 247 26.02 7.41 -6.12
N SER A 248 25.72 6.32 -6.83
CA SER A 248 26.57 5.75 -7.89
C SER A 248 26.37 6.43 -9.26
N GLY A 249 25.63 7.55 -9.32
CA GLY A 249 25.44 8.35 -10.53
C GLY A 249 24.21 8.00 -11.38
N TRP A 250 23.32 7.12 -10.89
CA TRP A 250 22.08 6.83 -11.60
C TRP A 250 21.11 8.02 -11.55
N THR A 251 20.39 8.26 -12.63
CA THR A 251 19.33 9.27 -12.66
C THR A 251 18.08 8.84 -11.90
N PHE A 252 17.22 9.80 -11.53
CA PHE A 252 15.94 9.50 -10.88
C PHE A 252 15.10 8.48 -11.65
N VAL A 253 15.06 8.60 -12.98
CA VAL A 253 14.32 7.70 -13.86
C VAL A 253 14.92 6.30 -13.89
N GLN A 254 16.24 6.17 -13.89
CA GLN A 254 16.91 4.86 -13.87
C GLN A 254 16.67 4.14 -12.55
N VAL A 255 16.85 4.82 -11.42
CA VAL A 255 16.57 4.24 -10.09
C VAL A 255 15.12 3.80 -9.98
N SER A 256 14.19 4.69 -10.31
CA SER A 256 12.75 4.39 -10.24
C SER A 256 12.33 3.33 -11.25
N GLY A 257 12.96 3.27 -12.41
CA GLY A 257 12.74 2.23 -13.42
C GLY A 257 13.13 0.84 -12.93
N LEU A 258 14.28 0.69 -12.29
CA LEU A 258 14.68 -0.59 -11.67
C LEU A 258 13.70 -1.02 -10.58
N MET A 259 13.33 -0.09 -9.70
CA MET A 259 12.36 -0.36 -8.62
C MET A 259 11.00 -0.77 -9.19
N ALA A 260 10.57 -0.12 -10.27
CA ALA A 260 9.33 -0.42 -10.96
C ALA A 260 9.38 -1.83 -11.58
N PHE A 261 10.42 -2.14 -12.35
CA PHE A 261 10.60 -3.44 -12.98
C PHE A 261 10.51 -4.58 -11.95
N TRP A 262 11.27 -4.48 -10.86
CA TRP A 262 11.24 -5.47 -9.78
C TRP A 262 9.85 -5.64 -9.18
N THR A 263 9.18 -4.53 -8.85
CA THR A 263 7.89 -4.58 -8.16
C THR A 263 6.76 -5.05 -9.08
N ILE A 264 6.79 -4.72 -10.36
CA ILE A 264 5.84 -5.20 -11.38
C ILE A 264 6.01 -6.71 -11.56
N PHE A 265 7.26 -7.17 -11.72
CA PHE A 265 7.55 -8.59 -11.91
C PHE A 265 7.14 -9.41 -10.68
N TYR A 266 7.42 -8.91 -9.48
CA TYR A 266 6.95 -9.50 -8.24
C TYR A 266 5.41 -9.57 -8.18
N GLY A 267 4.72 -8.51 -8.61
CA GLY A 267 3.26 -8.50 -8.71
C GLY A 267 2.71 -9.52 -9.70
N PHE A 268 3.38 -9.67 -10.84
CA PHE A 268 3.02 -10.67 -11.84
C PHE A 268 3.13 -12.10 -11.31
N ILE A 269 4.25 -12.43 -10.65
CA ILE A 269 4.45 -13.75 -10.02
C ILE A 269 3.33 -14.02 -9.01
N GLN A 270 2.97 -13.04 -8.18
CA GLN A 270 1.88 -13.21 -7.21
C GLN A 270 0.52 -13.45 -7.86
N ALA A 271 0.23 -12.80 -8.98
CA ALA A 271 -1.04 -12.99 -9.69
C ALA A 271 -1.14 -14.39 -10.34
N VAL A 272 -0.01 -14.94 -10.77
CA VAL A 272 0.08 -16.26 -11.44
C VAL A 272 0.22 -17.40 -10.44
N ALA A 273 0.69 -17.14 -9.22
CA ALA A 273 0.95 -18.13 -8.18
C ALA A 273 -0.21 -19.16 -7.97
N PRO A 274 -1.49 -18.79 -7.95
CA PRO A 274 -2.59 -19.76 -7.80
C PRO A 274 -2.70 -20.77 -8.92
N LYS A 275 -2.15 -20.46 -10.12
CA LYS A 275 -2.14 -21.39 -11.25
C LYS A 275 -0.98 -22.39 -11.17
N ILE A 276 0.13 -21.98 -10.53
CA ILE A 276 1.35 -22.80 -10.42
C ILE A 276 1.27 -23.71 -9.19
N ILE A 277 0.57 -23.29 -8.14
CA ILE A 277 0.51 -23.97 -6.85
C ILE A 277 -0.94 -24.37 -6.59
N PRO A 278 -1.35 -25.60 -6.95
CA PRO A 278 -2.69 -26.10 -6.65
C PRO A 278 -2.94 -26.18 -5.14
N GLU A 279 -4.18 -25.97 -4.74
CA GLU A 279 -4.62 -25.94 -3.32
C GLU A 279 -4.31 -27.22 -2.55
N THR A 280 -4.29 -28.35 -3.24
CA THR A 280 -3.97 -29.69 -2.68
C THR A 280 -2.53 -29.81 -2.19
N GLU A 281 -1.61 -29.01 -2.71
CA GLU A 281 -0.19 -29.02 -2.32
C GLU A 281 0.15 -28.05 -1.19
N LEU A 282 -0.77 -27.15 -0.79
CA LEU A 282 -0.51 -26.11 0.22
C LEU A 282 -0.11 -26.68 1.60
N ARG A 283 -0.58 -27.89 1.95
CA ARG A 283 -0.21 -28.54 3.21
C ARG A 283 1.27 -28.97 3.30
N GLY A 284 1.94 -29.18 2.16
CA GLY A 284 3.37 -29.57 2.09
C GLY A 284 4.34 -28.44 1.81
N ILE A 285 3.86 -27.31 1.32
CA ILE A 285 4.66 -26.16 0.85
C ILE A 285 5.51 -25.55 1.95
N GLY A 286 5.03 -25.47 3.19
CA GLY A 286 5.79 -24.89 4.30
C GLY A 286 7.14 -25.60 4.53
N LYS A 287 7.19 -26.91 4.39
CA LYS A 287 8.44 -27.70 4.48
C LYS A 287 9.33 -27.49 3.26
N ARG A 288 8.76 -27.45 2.05
CA ARG A 288 9.52 -27.22 0.79
C ARG A 288 10.10 -25.81 0.77
N LEU A 289 9.33 -24.75 1.09
CA LEU A 289 9.82 -23.37 1.18
C LEU A 289 10.93 -23.23 2.22
N ARG A 290 10.77 -23.83 3.39
CA ARG A 290 11.83 -23.85 4.41
C ARG A 290 13.12 -24.48 3.87
N ASN A 291 13.02 -25.63 3.20
CA ASN A 291 14.18 -26.33 2.65
C ASN A 291 14.85 -25.52 1.51
N TRP A 292 14.06 -24.81 0.69
CA TRP A 292 14.60 -23.89 -0.32
C TRP A 292 15.30 -22.69 0.29
N MET A 293 14.73 -22.11 1.37
CA MET A 293 15.37 -20.97 2.08
C MET A 293 16.63 -21.37 2.85
N LEU A 294 16.77 -22.65 3.23
CA LEU A 294 17.97 -23.17 3.89
C LEU A 294 19.05 -23.64 2.89
N GLY A 295 18.67 -23.80 1.62
CA GLY A 295 19.60 -24.20 0.54
C GLY A 295 20.14 -23.02 -0.27
N LEU A 296 19.68 -21.79 -0.01
CA LEU A 296 20.21 -20.53 -0.54
C LEU A 296 21.13 -19.88 0.47
#